data_bf1cf341902edca6013eebaeacd4a9ba
#
_entry.id   bf1cf341902edca6013eebaeacd4a9ba
#
_cell.length_a   1.000
_cell.length_b   1.000
_cell.length_c   1.000
_cell.angle_alpha   90.00
_cell.angle_beta   90.00
_cell.angle_gamma   90.00
#
_symmetry.space_group_name_H-M   'P 1'
#
loop_
_entity.id
_entity.type
_entity.pdbx_description
1 polymer ?
#
loop_
_entity_poly.entity_id
_entity_poly.type
_entity_poly.pdbx_seq_one_letter_code
_entity_poly.pdbx_strand_id
1 'polypeptide(L)'
;MEIVKEYAPQFGDRLKIVSAPDEGIYDAMNTGLQMATGEVIGMLNSDDFYTSDDALQTIAEAFAQNDVDATYGDIHFVDDDDLTKCVRYYSSAVFRRWMMRFGMMPAHPSFYCKRSVYEQFGAFDTSYRIAADFENLLRLIFVNKIRIKYIPKDFVTMRTGGASTAGFASRKQIMREHLKAMKKNGVYSNAILLSLRYFYKIYEVLRGGRGMKG
;
A
#
# COMPACT_ATOMS: atom_id res chain seq x y z
N MET A 1 -20.55 11.22 1.18
CA MET A 1 -20.66 12.38 0.23
C MET A 1 -20.91 13.71 0.94
N GLU A 2 -21.61 13.78 2.06
CA GLU A 2 -21.85 15.03 2.81
C GLU A 2 -20.54 15.66 3.30
N ILE A 3 -19.70 14.90 3.99
CA ILE A 3 -18.38 15.35 4.47
C ILE A 3 -17.53 15.91 3.30
N VAL A 4 -17.51 15.21 2.16
CA VAL A 4 -16.73 15.66 1.00
C VAL A 4 -17.23 17.01 0.50
N LYS A 5 -18.56 17.24 0.48
CA LYS A 5 -19.16 18.52 0.07
C LYS A 5 -18.84 19.66 1.05
N GLU A 6 -18.77 19.35 2.35
CA GLU A 6 -18.41 20.30 3.39
C GLU A 6 -16.99 20.84 3.21
N TYR A 7 -16.05 19.95 2.90
CA TYR A 7 -14.64 20.32 2.75
C TYR A 7 -14.26 20.78 1.33
N ALA A 8 -15.06 20.47 0.31
CA ALA A 8 -14.76 20.79 -1.09
C ALA A 8 -14.33 22.26 -1.32
N PRO A 9 -14.98 23.29 -0.71
CA PRO A 9 -14.58 24.68 -0.92
C PRO A 9 -13.14 24.98 -0.50
N GLN A 10 -12.56 24.23 0.46
CA GLN A 10 -11.18 24.43 0.92
C GLN A 10 -10.14 23.96 -0.10
N PHE A 11 -10.53 23.02 -0.97
CA PHE A 11 -9.65 22.43 -1.97
C PHE A 11 -9.75 23.12 -3.34
N GLY A 12 -10.90 23.74 -3.64
CA GLY A 12 -11.16 24.38 -4.93
C GLY A 12 -10.94 23.42 -6.11
N ASP A 13 -10.30 23.88 -7.18
CA ASP A 13 -10.04 23.08 -8.39
C ASP A 13 -9.08 21.89 -8.19
N ARG A 14 -8.46 21.80 -7.03
CA ARG A 14 -7.60 20.67 -6.68
C ARG A 14 -8.39 19.40 -6.33
N LEU A 15 -9.67 19.54 -5.96
CA LEU A 15 -10.54 18.44 -5.63
C LEU A 15 -11.31 17.96 -6.86
N LYS A 16 -11.09 16.73 -7.25
CA LYS A 16 -11.86 16.04 -8.28
C LYS A 16 -12.64 14.91 -7.64
N ILE A 17 -13.95 14.87 -7.86
CA ILE A 17 -14.86 13.90 -7.22
C ILE A 17 -15.53 13.09 -8.32
N VAL A 18 -15.48 11.77 -8.19
CA VAL A 18 -16.31 10.82 -8.94
C VAL A 18 -17.08 9.97 -7.93
N SER A 19 -18.37 9.84 -8.15
CA SER A 19 -19.25 8.92 -7.42
C SER A 19 -20.02 8.12 -8.46
N ALA A 20 -19.51 6.95 -8.79
CA ALA A 20 -20.07 6.02 -9.77
C ALA A 20 -20.00 4.61 -9.21
N PRO A 21 -20.85 3.68 -9.65
CA PRO A 21 -20.66 2.26 -9.40
C PRO A 21 -19.28 1.82 -9.92
N ASP A 22 -18.62 0.95 -9.16
CA ASP A 22 -17.34 0.35 -9.52
C ASP A 22 -17.42 -1.19 -9.42
N GLU A 23 -16.43 -1.86 -10.02
CA GLU A 23 -16.28 -3.32 -9.96
C GLU A 23 -15.36 -3.77 -8.81
N GLY A 24 -15.15 -2.88 -7.83
CA GLY A 24 -14.35 -3.11 -6.63
C GLY A 24 -13.22 -2.09 -6.44
N ILE A 25 -12.54 -2.18 -5.30
CA ILE A 25 -11.57 -1.18 -4.83
C ILE A 25 -10.48 -0.85 -5.87
N TYR A 26 -10.03 -1.81 -6.66
CA TYR A 26 -8.98 -1.59 -7.65
C TYR A 26 -9.48 -0.88 -8.91
N ASP A 27 -10.76 -1.02 -9.24
CA ASP A 27 -11.39 -0.25 -10.30
C ASP A 27 -11.54 1.22 -9.86
N ALA A 28 -11.99 1.45 -8.64
CA ALA A 28 -12.01 2.79 -8.04
C ALA A 28 -10.60 3.42 -7.97
N MET A 29 -9.57 2.66 -7.60
CA MET A 29 -8.18 3.13 -7.61
C MET A 29 -7.70 3.49 -9.01
N ASN A 30 -8.05 2.71 -10.04
CA ASN A 30 -7.73 3.00 -11.43
C ASN A 30 -8.43 4.27 -11.93
N THR A 31 -9.68 4.46 -11.55
CA THR A 31 -10.42 5.71 -11.84
C THR A 31 -9.69 6.91 -11.21
N GLY A 32 -9.27 6.80 -9.95
CA GLY A 32 -8.45 7.81 -9.28
C GLY A 32 -7.13 8.10 -10.00
N LEU A 33 -6.43 7.05 -10.44
CA LEU A 33 -5.20 7.16 -11.24
C LEU A 33 -5.41 7.95 -12.54
N GLN A 34 -6.49 7.67 -13.26
CA GLN A 34 -6.82 8.37 -14.52
C GLN A 34 -7.14 9.85 -14.30
N MET A 35 -7.74 10.19 -13.15
CA MET A 35 -8.08 11.56 -12.79
C MET A 35 -6.90 12.36 -12.26
N ALA A 36 -5.88 11.69 -11.72
CA ALA A 36 -4.75 12.33 -11.10
C ALA A 36 -3.87 13.05 -12.11
N THR A 37 -3.54 14.30 -11.79
CA THR A 37 -2.66 15.16 -12.62
C THR A 37 -1.32 15.46 -11.96
N GLY A 38 -1.16 15.08 -10.70
CA GLY A 38 0.09 15.24 -9.96
C GLY A 38 1.23 14.38 -10.52
N GLU A 39 2.45 14.80 -10.27
CA GLU A 39 3.65 14.05 -10.67
C GLU A 39 3.82 12.77 -9.85
N VAL A 40 3.47 12.81 -8.57
CA VAL A 40 3.53 11.68 -7.63
C VAL A 40 2.14 11.31 -7.17
N ILE A 41 1.85 10.03 -7.13
CA ILE A 41 0.58 9.46 -6.73
C ILE A 41 0.76 8.59 -5.50
N GLY A 42 -0.12 8.78 -4.51
CA GLY A 42 -0.34 7.90 -3.36
C GLY A 42 -1.81 7.50 -3.28
N MET A 43 -2.10 6.37 -2.67
CA MET A 43 -3.45 5.87 -2.43
C MET A 43 -3.74 5.89 -0.93
N LEU A 44 -4.80 6.57 -0.55
CA LEU A 44 -5.29 6.60 0.82
C LEU A 44 -6.75 6.17 0.81
N ASN A 45 -7.07 5.10 1.54
CA ASN A 45 -8.46 4.63 1.64
C ASN A 45 -9.26 5.57 2.56
N SER A 46 -10.58 5.50 2.45
CA SER A 46 -11.50 6.40 3.17
C SER A 46 -11.54 6.20 4.70
N ASP A 47 -11.06 5.05 5.17
CA ASP A 47 -10.96 4.67 6.58
C ASP A 47 -9.55 4.89 7.16
N ASP A 48 -8.58 5.25 6.31
CA ASP A 48 -7.19 5.51 6.69
C ASP A 48 -6.91 7.02 6.78
N PHE A 49 -5.85 7.40 7.50
CA PHE A 49 -5.43 8.80 7.59
C PHE A 49 -3.90 8.93 7.74
N TYR A 50 -3.37 10.10 7.41
CA TYR A 50 -1.94 10.38 7.63
C TYR A 50 -1.62 10.44 9.12
N THR A 51 -0.52 9.82 9.50
CA THR A 51 -0.06 9.76 10.89
C THR A 51 0.41 11.12 11.42
N SER A 52 0.86 12.00 10.53
CA SER A 52 1.37 13.34 10.89
C SER A 52 1.08 14.37 9.80
N ASP A 53 0.98 15.64 10.19
CA ASP A 53 0.66 16.76 9.29
C ASP A 53 1.74 17.01 8.22
N ASP A 54 2.98 16.59 8.48
CA ASP A 54 4.12 16.75 7.58
C ASP A 54 4.36 15.53 6.66
N ALA A 55 3.45 14.55 6.66
CA ALA A 55 3.60 13.33 5.86
C ALA A 55 3.79 13.65 4.35
N LEU A 56 2.90 14.45 3.77
CA LEU A 56 2.97 14.84 2.36
C LEU A 56 4.20 15.69 2.03
N GLN A 57 4.60 16.58 2.94
CA GLN A 57 5.81 17.37 2.78
C GLN A 57 7.05 16.46 2.74
N THR A 58 7.16 15.53 3.68
CA THR A 58 8.28 14.56 3.72
C THR A 58 8.37 13.74 2.44
N ILE A 59 7.22 13.32 1.89
CA ILE A 59 7.17 12.59 0.62
C ILE A 59 7.66 13.47 -0.53
N ALA A 60 7.16 14.70 -0.64
CA ALA A 60 7.57 15.64 -1.69
C ALA A 60 9.08 15.93 -1.66
N GLU A 61 9.63 16.19 -0.46
CA GLU A 61 11.07 16.39 -0.26
C GLU A 61 11.89 15.18 -0.67
N ALA A 62 11.40 13.97 -0.39
CA ALA A 62 12.09 12.73 -0.79
C ALA A 62 12.21 12.59 -2.30
N PHE A 63 11.20 13.00 -3.08
CA PHE A 63 11.27 13.01 -4.54
C PHE A 63 12.14 14.16 -5.07
N ALA A 64 12.10 15.33 -4.44
CA ALA A 64 12.91 16.49 -4.84
C ALA A 64 14.42 16.25 -4.64
N GLN A 65 14.79 15.53 -3.58
CA GLN A 65 16.17 15.32 -3.18
C GLN A 65 16.80 14.05 -3.76
N ASN A 66 16.03 13.17 -4.37
CA ASN A 66 16.51 11.88 -4.80
C ASN A 66 16.00 11.53 -6.20
N ASP A 67 16.86 10.90 -6.98
CA ASP A 67 16.47 10.32 -8.26
C ASP A 67 15.82 8.95 -8.04
N VAL A 68 14.55 8.97 -7.64
CA VAL A 68 13.73 7.79 -7.35
C VAL A 68 12.46 7.79 -8.18
N ASP A 69 11.91 6.62 -8.41
CA ASP A 69 10.65 6.41 -9.11
C ASP A 69 9.51 6.21 -8.10
N ALA A 70 9.81 5.70 -6.91
CA ALA A 70 8.86 5.58 -5.81
C ALA A 70 9.54 5.66 -4.44
N THR A 71 8.74 6.05 -3.43
CA THR A 71 9.12 6.02 -2.02
C THR A 71 8.12 5.17 -1.24
N TYR A 72 8.52 4.66 -0.09
CA TYR A 72 7.66 3.93 0.84
C TYR A 72 8.16 4.09 2.26
N GLY A 73 7.26 3.96 3.22
CA GLY A 73 7.56 4.06 4.64
C GLY A 73 6.86 3.00 5.47
N ASP A 74 6.69 3.30 6.74
CA ASP A 74 5.99 2.45 7.69
C ASP A 74 4.51 2.82 7.78
N ILE A 75 3.72 1.96 8.39
CA ILE A 75 2.33 2.20 8.76
C ILE A 75 2.06 1.57 10.12
N HIS A 76 1.00 2.02 10.80
CA HIS A 76 0.49 1.30 11.95
C HIS A 76 -1.02 1.11 11.88
N PHE A 77 -1.50 0.14 12.64
CA PHE A 77 -2.92 -0.18 12.74
C PHE A 77 -3.42 0.22 14.11
N VAL A 78 -4.57 0.86 14.15
CA VAL A 78 -5.28 1.25 15.37
C VAL A 78 -6.55 0.45 15.54
N ASP A 79 -7.01 0.38 16.77
CA ASP A 79 -8.29 -0.20 17.13
C ASP A 79 -9.40 0.67 16.52
N ASP A 80 -10.48 0.05 15.99
CA ASP A 80 -11.56 0.79 15.36
C ASP A 80 -12.41 1.57 16.37
N ASP A 81 -12.49 1.08 17.61
CA ASP A 81 -13.20 1.72 18.72
C ASP A 81 -12.34 2.73 19.48
N ASP A 82 -10.99 2.62 19.39
CA ASP A 82 -10.04 3.52 20.06
C ASP A 82 -8.86 3.83 19.15
N LEU A 83 -8.96 4.92 18.40
CA LEU A 83 -7.94 5.35 17.44
C LEU A 83 -6.58 5.74 18.08
N THR A 84 -6.53 5.87 19.43
CA THR A 84 -5.27 6.13 20.14
C THR A 84 -4.49 4.86 20.45
N LYS A 85 -5.15 3.70 20.33
CA LYS A 85 -4.58 2.41 20.66
C LYS A 85 -3.96 1.75 19.44
N CYS A 86 -2.64 1.81 19.33
CA CYS A 86 -1.91 1.05 18.32
C CYS A 86 -1.97 -0.45 18.63
N VAL A 87 -2.55 -1.21 17.68
CA VAL A 87 -2.66 -2.68 17.79
C VAL A 87 -1.55 -3.41 17.03
N ARG A 88 -0.96 -2.75 16.03
CA ARG A 88 0.14 -3.32 15.25
C ARG A 88 0.93 -2.22 14.53
N TYR A 89 2.25 -2.34 14.57
CA TYR A 89 3.16 -1.54 13.74
C TYR A 89 3.71 -2.41 12.60
N TYR A 90 3.71 -1.88 11.37
CA TYR A 90 4.28 -2.54 10.20
C TYR A 90 5.44 -1.71 9.67
N SER A 91 6.66 -2.16 9.95
CA SER A 91 7.86 -1.50 9.44
C SER A 91 8.28 -2.11 8.08
N SER A 92 8.48 -1.24 7.12
CA SER A 92 9.04 -1.60 5.80
C SER A 92 10.57 -1.50 5.75
N ALA A 93 11.24 -1.16 6.85
CA ALA A 93 12.70 -0.95 6.92
C ALA A 93 13.54 -2.16 6.47
N VAL A 94 13.06 -3.34 6.78
CA VAL A 94 13.75 -4.60 6.43
C VAL A 94 13.46 -5.07 5.01
N PHE A 95 12.52 -4.44 4.31
CA PHE A 95 12.14 -4.88 2.99
C PHE A 95 13.34 -4.84 2.03
N ARG A 96 13.44 -5.91 1.25
CA ARG A 96 14.40 -6.03 0.14
C ARG A 96 13.66 -6.61 -1.06
N ARG A 97 13.96 -6.16 -2.25
CA ARG A 97 13.27 -6.56 -3.50
C ARG A 97 13.09 -8.07 -3.64
N TRP A 98 14.10 -8.87 -3.31
CA TRP A 98 14.04 -10.33 -3.40
C TRP A 98 13.00 -10.97 -2.48
N MET A 99 12.61 -10.26 -1.39
CA MET A 99 11.62 -10.75 -0.42
C MET A 99 10.21 -10.85 -1.02
N MET A 100 9.98 -10.18 -2.14
CA MET A 100 8.71 -10.31 -2.86
C MET A 100 8.43 -11.76 -3.31
N ARG A 101 9.47 -12.56 -3.58
CA ARG A 101 9.32 -14.00 -3.85
C ARG A 101 8.66 -14.78 -2.72
N PHE A 102 8.70 -14.24 -1.51
CA PHE A 102 8.06 -14.79 -0.32
C PHE A 102 6.72 -14.12 -0.01
N GLY A 103 6.20 -13.31 -0.96
CA GLY A 103 4.94 -12.59 -0.78
C GLY A 103 5.02 -11.42 0.21
N MET A 104 6.22 -10.91 0.47
CA MET A 104 6.46 -9.71 1.27
C MET A 104 6.56 -8.50 0.33
N MET A 105 6.00 -7.38 0.74
CA MET A 105 6.01 -6.12 -0.01
C MET A 105 6.04 -4.94 0.95
N PRO A 106 6.43 -3.73 0.51
CA PRO A 106 6.17 -2.51 1.28
C PRO A 106 4.69 -2.35 1.59
N ALA A 107 4.36 -1.65 2.66
CA ALA A 107 2.97 -1.33 2.96
C ALA A 107 2.39 -0.46 1.84
N HIS A 108 1.38 -0.97 1.12
CA HIS A 108 0.81 -0.29 -0.03
C HIS A 108 0.30 1.14 0.29
N PRO A 109 -0.37 1.41 1.43
CA PRO A 109 -0.83 2.76 1.76
C PRO A 109 0.31 3.78 1.96
N SER A 110 1.53 3.30 2.25
CA SER A 110 2.72 4.16 2.36
C SER A 110 3.55 4.23 1.07
N PHE A 111 3.06 3.65 -0.03
CA PHE A 111 3.78 3.62 -1.30
C PHE A 111 3.35 4.78 -2.20
N TYR A 112 4.28 5.66 -2.48
CA TYR A 112 4.10 6.83 -3.36
C TYR A 112 4.96 6.65 -4.59
N CYS A 113 4.38 6.84 -5.78
CA CYS A 113 5.02 6.50 -7.04
C CYS A 113 4.81 7.61 -8.08
N LYS A 114 5.81 7.87 -8.92
CA LYS A 114 5.65 8.78 -10.05
C LYS A 114 4.51 8.29 -10.96
N ARG A 115 3.66 9.22 -11.40
CA ARG A 115 2.55 8.94 -12.33
C ARG A 115 3.06 8.29 -13.62
N SER A 116 4.21 8.76 -14.14
CA SER A 116 4.87 8.20 -15.34
C SER A 116 5.20 6.70 -15.22
N VAL A 117 5.41 6.18 -14.02
CA VAL A 117 5.64 4.75 -13.79
C VAL A 117 4.37 3.94 -14.05
N TYR A 118 3.21 4.43 -13.58
CA TYR A 118 1.92 3.79 -13.89
C TYR A 118 1.57 3.91 -15.37
N GLU A 119 1.88 5.04 -16.01
CA GLU A 119 1.71 5.22 -17.46
C GLU A 119 2.57 4.24 -18.26
N GLN A 120 3.80 3.98 -17.84
CA GLN A 120 4.73 3.09 -18.52
C GLN A 120 4.44 1.61 -18.26
N PHE A 121 4.14 1.23 -17.02
CA PHE A 121 4.08 -0.16 -16.61
C PHE A 121 2.65 -0.64 -16.30
N GLY A 122 1.66 0.23 -16.38
CA GLY A 122 0.24 -0.07 -16.19
C GLY A 122 -0.27 0.11 -14.76
N ALA A 123 -1.57 0.30 -14.65
CA ALA A 123 -2.35 0.48 -13.43
C ALA A 123 -2.61 -0.86 -12.69
N PHE A 124 -3.59 -0.90 -11.79
CA PHE A 124 -3.97 -2.12 -11.08
C PHE A 124 -4.73 -3.09 -11.99
N ASP A 125 -4.44 -4.37 -11.89
CA ASP A 125 -5.18 -5.42 -12.60
C ASP A 125 -6.44 -5.79 -11.81
N THR A 126 -7.60 -5.38 -12.32
CA THR A 126 -8.91 -5.62 -11.69
C THR A 126 -9.34 -7.08 -11.69
N SER A 127 -8.62 -7.98 -12.38
CA SER A 127 -8.85 -9.43 -12.31
C SER A 127 -8.43 -10.08 -10.98
N TYR A 128 -7.83 -9.30 -10.07
CA TYR A 128 -7.52 -9.67 -8.70
C TYR A 128 -8.56 -9.05 -7.77
N ARG A 129 -9.03 -9.85 -6.81
CA ARG A 129 -10.04 -9.39 -5.86
C ARG A 129 -9.45 -8.73 -4.60
N ILE A 130 -8.29 -9.23 -4.14
CA ILE A 130 -7.69 -8.81 -2.86
C ILE A 130 -6.21 -8.42 -3.01
N ALA A 131 -5.48 -8.95 -4.00
CA ALA A 131 -4.03 -8.82 -4.10
C ALA A 131 -3.55 -8.15 -5.40
N ALA A 132 -4.35 -7.22 -5.98
CA ALA A 132 -3.86 -6.43 -7.11
C ALA A 132 -2.77 -5.42 -6.68
N ASP A 133 -2.76 -4.98 -5.43
CA ASP A 133 -1.68 -4.21 -4.83
C ASP A 133 -0.36 -5.00 -4.85
N PHE A 134 -0.39 -6.26 -4.43
CA PHE A 134 0.78 -7.13 -4.51
C PHE A 134 1.24 -7.35 -5.95
N GLU A 135 0.32 -7.62 -6.89
CA GLU A 135 0.66 -7.77 -8.31
C GLU A 135 1.30 -6.51 -8.87
N ASN A 136 0.72 -5.35 -8.57
CA ASN A 136 1.22 -4.06 -9.01
C ASN A 136 2.64 -3.82 -8.48
N LEU A 137 2.87 -3.93 -7.18
CA LEU A 137 4.19 -3.75 -6.59
C LEU A 137 5.21 -4.80 -7.07
N LEU A 138 4.79 -6.06 -7.30
CA LEU A 138 5.65 -7.10 -7.87
C LEU A 138 6.11 -6.71 -9.28
N ARG A 139 5.20 -6.25 -10.11
CA ARG A 139 5.47 -5.80 -11.48
C ARG A 139 6.38 -4.59 -11.50
N LEU A 140 6.11 -3.58 -10.67
CA LEU A 140 6.90 -2.35 -10.62
C LEU A 140 8.29 -2.60 -9.98
N ILE A 141 8.32 -3.16 -8.77
CA ILE A 141 9.54 -3.25 -7.96
C ILE A 141 10.42 -4.42 -8.39
N PHE A 142 9.85 -5.62 -8.54
CA PHE A 142 10.64 -6.83 -8.76
C PHE A 142 10.97 -7.03 -10.24
N VAL A 143 9.97 -6.91 -11.12
CA VAL A 143 10.13 -7.17 -12.55
C VAL A 143 10.80 -5.99 -13.26
N ASN A 144 10.21 -4.80 -13.14
CA ASN A 144 10.70 -3.60 -13.83
C ASN A 144 11.78 -2.85 -13.06
N LYS A 145 12.10 -3.28 -11.84
CA LYS A 145 13.23 -2.78 -11.04
C LYS A 145 13.26 -1.26 -10.89
N ILE A 146 12.09 -0.62 -10.77
CA ILE A 146 12.03 0.81 -10.52
C ILE A 146 12.89 1.21 -9.31
N ARG A 147 13.37 2.44 -9.27
CA ARG A 147 14.21 2.96 -8.18
C ARG A 147 13.32 3.33 -7.02
N ILE A 148 13.44 2.59 -5.93
CA ILE A 148 12.64 2.78 -4.73
C ILE A 148 13.50 3.23 -3.55
N LYS A 149 12.95 4.09 -2.68
CA LYS A 149 13.61 4.55 -1.45
C LYS A 149 12.71 4.36 -0.24
N TYR A 150 13.24 3.73 0.79
CA TYR A 150 12.62 3.69 2.10
C TYR A 150 12.82 5.01 2.84
N ILE A 151 11.75 5.55 3.39
CA ILE A 151 11.75 6.71 4.28
C ILE A 151 11.42 6.19 5.68
N PRO A 152 12.29 6.39 6.67
CA PRO A 152 12.08 5.89 8.05
C PRO A 152 11.05 6.75 8.78
N LYS A 153 9.80 6.70 8.29
CA LYS A 153 8.67 7.45 8.82
C LYS A 153 7.39 6.63 8.70
N ASP A 154 6.57 6.73 9.72
CA ASP A 154 5.22 6.20 9.75
C ASP A 154 4.29 7.20 9.03
N PHE A 155 3.80 6.81 7.86
CA PHE A 155 3.02 7.70 7.01
C PHE A 155 1.53 7.59 7.22
N VAL A 156 1.03 6.37 7.47
CA VAL A 156 -0.40 6.11 7.44
C VAL A 156 -0.84 5.30 8.66
N THR A 157 -1.86 5.81 9.31
CA THR A 157 -2.62 5.11 10.34
C THR A 157 -3.80 4.41 9.71
N MET A 158 -3.84 3.08 9.82
CA MET A 158 -4.91 2.24 9.29
C MET A 158 -5.84 1.78 10.41
N ARG A 159 -7.15 1.75 10.15
CA ARG A 159 -8.09 1.11 11.07
C ARG A 159 -8.10 -0.40 10.88
N THR A 160 -8.37 -1.15 11.96
CA THR A 160 -8.60 -2.60 11.88
C THR A 160 -9.96 -2.89 11.28
N GLY A 161 -10.10 -4.02 10.53
CA GLY A 161 -11.40 -4.43 9.97
C GLY A 161 -11.46 -4.54 8.44
N GLY A 162 -10.40 -4.20 7.72
CA GLY A 162 -10.36 -4.25 6.26
C GLY A 162 -10.53 -5.65 5.65
N ALA A 163 -10.89 -5.72 4.36
CA ALA A 163 -11.17 -6.94 3.60
C ALA A 163 -10.04 -7.99 3.62
N SER A 164 -8.78 -7.56 3.79
CA SER A 164 -7.62 -8.46 3.87
C SER A 164 -7.49 -9.21 5.20
N THR A 165 -8.24 -8.79 6.24
CA THR A 165 -8.21 -9.39 7.60
C THR A 165 -9.33 -10.39 7.86
N ALA A 166 -10.28 -10.54 6.95
CA ALA A 166 -11.54 -11.28 7.11
C ALA A 166 -11.41 -12.84 7.10
N GLY A 167 -10.46 -13.41 7.86
CA GLY A 167 -10.47 -14.84 8.19
C GLY A 167 -9.77 -15.79 7.21
N PHE A 168 -10.08 -17.11 7.34
CA PHE A 168 -9.37 -18.18 6.60
C PHE A 168 -9.62 -18.16 5.08
N ALA A 169 -10.84 -17.80 4.66
CA ALA A 169 -11.19 -17.71 3.24
C ALA A 169 -10.36 -16.64 2.52
N SER A 170 -10.18 -15.48 3.12
CA SER A 170 -9.31 -14.41 2.58
C SER A 170 -7.86 -14.84 2.47
N ARG A 171 -7.31 -15.57 3.44
CA ARG A 171 -5.93 -16.10 3.38
C ARG A 171 -5.73 -17.06 2.21
N LYS A 172 -6.70 -17.94 1.95
CA LYS A 172 -6.66 -18.86 0.80
C LYS A 172 -6.73 -18.11 -0.52
N GLN A 173 -7.59 -17.08 -0.61
CA GLN A 173 -7.71 -16.23 -1.79
C GLN A 173 -6.41 -15.45 -2.03
N ILE A 174 -5.85 -14.79 -1.02
CA ILE A 174 -4.57 -14.08 -1.09
C ILE A 174 -3.45 -15.02 -1.59
N MET A 175 -3.37 -16.25 -1.07
CA MET A 175 -2.36 -17.22 -1.51
C MET A 175 -2.51 -17.54 -2.99
N ARG A 176 -3.74 -17.79 -3.47
CA ARG A 176 -4.03 -18.08 -4.88
C ARG A 176 -3.67 -16.90 -5.77
N GLU A 177 -4.03 -15.69 -5.36
CA GLU A 177 -3.78 -14.49 -6.12
C GLU A 177 -2.29 -14.14 -6.16
N HIS A 178 -1.54 -14.34 -5.07
CA HIS A 178 -0.08 -14.20 -5.09
C HIS A 178 0.57 -15.18 -6.06
N LEU A 179 0.16 -16.46 -6.08
CA LEU A 179 0.67 -17.44 -7.04
C LEU A 179 0.31 -17.05 -8.48
N LYS A 180 -0.92 -16.55 -8.71
CA LYS A 180 -1.36 -16.02 -10.01
C LYS A 180 -0.48 -14.84 -10.44
N ALA A 181 -0.22 -13.89 -9.54
CA ALA A 181 0.62 -12.73 -9.78
C ALA A 181 2.06 -13.11 -10.12
N MET A 182 2.65 -14.05 -9.36
CA MET A 182 3.98 -14.58 -9.63
C MET A 182 4.06 -15.21 -11.02
N LYS A 183 3.12 -16.11 -11.34
CA LYS A 183 3.07 -16.79 -12.65
C LYS A 183 2.90 -15.79 -13.80
N LYS A 184 1.97 -14.84 -13.68
CA LYS A 184 1.71 -13.81 -14.68
C LYS A 184 2.95 -12.99 -14.99
N ASN A 185 3.73 -12.66 -13.95
CA ASN A 185 4.91 -11.82 -14.05
C ASN A 185 6.22 -12.61 -14.28
N GLY A 186 6.16 -13.91 -14.56
CA GLY A 186 7.34 -14.74 -14.82
C GLY A 186 8.26 -14.91 -13.60
N VAL A 187 7.74 -14.71 -12.39
CA VAL A 187 8.51 -14.81 -11.15
C VAL A 187 8.29 -16.16 -10.51
N TYR A 188 9.37 -16.93 -10.35
CA TYR A 188 9.26 -18.23 -9.67
C TYR A 188 8.95 -18.04 -8.18
N SER A 189 7.86 -18.66 -7.74
CA SER A 189 7.50 -18.85 -6.34
C SER A 189 6.55 -20.06 -6.23
N ASN A 190 6.28 -20.51 -5.01
CA ASN A 190 5.34 -21.57 -4.73
C ASN A 190 4.70 -21.37 -3.35
N ALA A 191 3.72 -22.22 -3.00
CA ALA A 191 2.98 -22.09 -1.74
C ALA A 191 3.88 -22.19 -0.50
N ILE A 192 4.94 -22.99 -0.54
CA ILE A 192 5.91 -23.14 0.57
C ILE A 192 6.66 -21.81 0.76
N LEU A 193 7.25 -21.26 -0.32
CA LEU A 193 7.97 -19.99 -0.26
C LEU A 193 7.05 -18.86 0.23
N LEU A 194 5.84 -18.76 -0.30
CA LEU A 194 4.87 -17.76 0.16
C LEU A 194 4.44 -17.94 1.61
N SER A 195 4.48 -19.17 2.14
CA SER A 195 4.14 -19.44 3.54
C SER A 195 5.24 -19.00 4.52
N LEU A 196 6.49 -18.83 4.06
CA LEU A 196 7.59 -18.36 4.91
C LEU A 196 7.36 -16.96 5.47
N ARG A 197 6.56 -16.12 4.79
CA ARG A 197 6.15 -14.82 5.34
C ARG A 197 5.44 -14.89 6.69
N TYR A 198 4.77 -16.01 6.99
CA TYR A 198 4.07 -16.17 8.29
C TYR A 198 5.05 -16.32 9.45
N PHE A 199 6.20 -16.97 9.23
CA PHE A 199 7.28 -17.02 10.23
C PHE A 199 7.83 -15.63 10.52
N TYR A 200 8.02 -14.82 9.48
CA TYR A 200 8.43 -13.43 9.64
C TYR A 200 7.38 -12.62 10.43
N LYS A 201 6.09 -12.78 10.12
CA LYS A 201 5.01 -12.11 10.87
C LYS A 201 4.98 -12.51 12.36
N ILE A 202 5.22 -13.78 12.65
CA ILE A 202 5.32 -14.25 14.05
C ILE A 202 6.53 -13.57 14.73
N TYR A 203 7.67 -13.52 14.06
CA TYR A 203 8.85 -12.82 14.57
C TYR A 203 8.58 -11.33 14.83
N GLU A 204 7.90 -10.62 13.93
CA GLU A 204 7.50 -9.21 14.12
C GLU A 204 6.60 -9.04 15.35
N VAL A 205 5.59 -9.88 15.53
CA VAL A 205 4.69 -9.84 16.69
C VAL A 205 5.46 -10.07 18.00
N LEU A 206 6.36 -11.05 18.02
CA LEU A 206 7.19 -11.35 19.20
C LEU A 206 8.17 -10.21 19.53
N ARG A 207 8.65 -9.49 18.51
CA ARG A 207 9.56 -8.35 18.67
C ARG A 207 8.82 -7.05 18.97
N GLY A 208 7.65 -6.83 18.36
CA GLY A 208 6.84 -5.61 18.51
C GLY A 208 6.30 -5.43 19.93
N GLY A 209 6.08 -6.52 20.68
CA GLY A 209 5.76 -6.45 22.10
C GLY A 209 6.89 -5.89 22.99
N ARG A 210 8.09 -5.69 22.44
CA ARG A 210 9.25 -5.12 23.15
C ARG A 210 9.61 -3.68 22.72
N GLY A 211 9.02 -3.15 21.65
CA GLY A 211 9.43 -1.88 21.00
C GLY A 211 8.59 -0.66 21.33
N MET A 212 7.51 -0.78 22.10
CA MET A 212 6.66 0.36 22.51
C MET A 212 6.92 0.79 23.97
N LYS A 213 8.17 0.75 24.39
CA LYS A 213 8.62 1.42 25.62
C LYS A 213 9.79 2.33 25.26
N GLY A 214 9.46 3.56 24.88
CA GLY A 214 10.43 4.61 24.61
C GLY A 214 9.73 5.87 24.16
#